data_7466dbff1ff8e6ace7e49764bcbeb2eb
#
_entry.id   7466dbff1ff8e6ace7e49764bcbeb2eb
#
_cell.length_a   1.000
_cell.length_b   1.000
_cell.length_c   1.000
_cell.angle_alpha   90.00
_cell.angle_beta   90.00
_cell.angle_gamma   90.00
#
_symmetry.space_group_name_H-M   'P 1'
#
loop_
_entity.id
_entity.type
_entity.pdbx_description
1 polymer ?
#
loop_
_entity_poly.entity_id
_entity_poly.type
_entity_poly.pdbx_seq_one_letter_code
_entity_poly.pdbx_strand_id
1 'polypeptide(L)'
;MSFIDLVDLDLTEVAEIRIDPITSHRSLFSKKAFHKNEEIITFLAKTVQSTPTYLTVQISEYVHIELFPECLECINHSCDPNCFFDTTRMELVAIKEIAKGEEFNFFYPSAEWDMDQSFKCHCGTDQCIGMIKGAKYLSENAIRKYRFTDFIQKKLRSVKS
;
A
#
# COMPACT_ATOMS: atom_id res chain seq x y z
N MET A 1 -2.43 24.95 15.54
CA MET A 1 -2.96 23.77 14.83
C MET A 1 -2.08 22.57 15.16
N SER A 2 -2.67 21.47 15.56
CA SER A 2 -1.89 20.27 15.84
C SER A 2 -1.41 19.63 14.53
N PHE A 3 -0.38 18.80 14.62
CA PHE A 3 0.13 18.04 13.48
C PHE A 3 -0.97 17.16 12.85
N ILE A 4 -1.83 16.59 13.70
CA ILE A 4 -2.96 15.76 13.26
C ILE A 4 -3.93 16.56 12.38
N ASP A 5 -4.23 17.78 12.77
CA ASP A 5 -5.16 18.64 12.00
C ASP A 5 -4.63 18.95 10.60
N LEU A 6 -3.31 19.15 10.47
CA LEU A 6 -2.69 19.41 9.18
C LEU A 6 -2.81 18.20 8.24
N VAL A 7 -2.57 17.01 8.76
CA VAL A 7 -2.64 15.79 7.95
C VAL A 7 -4.08 15.51 7.54
N ASP A 8 -5.02 15.67 8.44
CA ASP A 8 -6.45 15.48 8.15
C ASP A 8 -6.95 16.47 7.08
N LEU A 9 -6.49 17.71 7.15
CA LEU A 9 -6.84 18.73 6.15
C LEU A 9 -6.33 18.35 4.77
N ASP A 10 -5.07 17.94 4.69
CA ASP A 10 -4.49 17.54 3.41
C ASP A 10 -5.25 16.37 2.80
N LEU A 11 -5.63 15.39 3.61
CA LEU A 11 -6.31 14.20 3.15
C LEU A 11 -7.72 14.48 2.66
N THR A 12 -8.47 15.38 3.30
CA THR A 12 -9.85 15.73 2.87
C THR A 12 -9.88 16.33 1.47
N GLU A 13 -8.78 16.92 1.01
CA GLU A 13 -8.65 17.46 -0.34
C GLU A 13 -8.12 16.42 -1.33
N VAL A 14 -7.43 15.39 -0.86
CA VAL A 14 -6.70 14.42 -1.67
C VAL A 14 -7.53 13.17 -1.93
N ALA A 15 -8.25 12.69 -0.92
CA ALA A 15 -8.89 11.38 -0.98
C ALA A 15 -10.18 11.32 -0.17
N GLU A 16 -11.03 10.38 -0.52
CA GLU A 16 -12.25 10.08 0.23
C GLU A 16 -12.45 8.58 0.37
N ILE A 17 -13.00 8.18 1.51
CA ILE A 17 -13.37 6.79 1.76
C ILE A 17 -14.76 6.56 1.16
N ARG A 18 -14.92 5.45 0.43
CA ARG A 18 -16.22 4.97 -0.03
C ARG A 18 -16.46 3.61 0.58
N ILE A 19 -17.69 3.38 1.02
CA ILE A 19 -18.10 2.16 1.69
C ILE A 19 -19.14 1.46 0.82
N ASP A 20 -18.88 0.18 0.48
CA ASP A 20 -19.85 -0.63 -0.24
C ASP A 20 -21.03 -0.89 0.70
N PRO A 21 -22.27 -0.50 0.32
CA PRO A 21 -23.42 -0.63 1.21
C PRO A 21 -23.84 -2.06 1.48
N ILE A 22 -23.40 -3.01 0.65
CA ILE A 22 -23.75 -4.43 0.80
C ILE A 22 -22.72 -5.16 1.65
N THR A 23 -21.43 -4.98 1.36
CA THR A 23 -20.34 -5.72 2.01
C THR A 23 -19.70 -4.98 3.16
N SER A 24 -19.95 -3.69 3.30
CA SER A 24 -19.27 -2.78 4.23
C SER A 24 -17.76 -2.64 3.94
N HIS A 25 -17.31 -3.12 2.79
CA HIS A 25 -15.92 -2.99 2.38
C HIS A 25 -15.57 -1.53 2.10
N ARG A 26 -14.42 -1.10 2.62
CA ARG A 26 -13.96 0.28 2.47
C ARG A 26 -12.90 0.37 1.39
N SER A 27 -12.93 1.46 0.64
CA SER A 27 -11.96 1.76 -0.40
C SER A 27 -11.61 3.24 -0.35
N LEU A 28 -10.42 3.60 -0.80
CA LEU A 28 -9.97 4.99 -0.81
C LEU A 28 -9.90 5.47 -2.26
N PHE A 29 -10.56 6.60 -2.56
CA PHE A 29 -10.66 7.14 -3.91
C PHE A 29 -10.00 8.51 -3.98
N SER A 30 -9.36 8.81 -5.11
CA SER A 30 -8.71 10.09 -5.33
C SER A 30 -9.74 11.20 -5.56
N LYS A 31 -9.50 12.35 -4.93
CA LYS A 31 -10.30 13.56 -5.15
C LYS A 31 -9.67 14.50 -6.16
N LYS A 32 -8.49 14.20 -6.64
CA LYS A 32 -7.80 14.97 -7.70
C LYS A 32 -6.92 14.07 -8.55
N ALA A 33 -6.42 14.59 -9.67
CA ALA A 33 -5.52 13.85 -10.54
C ALA A 33 -4.09 13.92 -10.02
N PHE A 34 -3.33 12.84 -10.24
CA PHE A 34 -1.89 12.75 -9.92
C PHE A 34 -1.13 12.26 -11.15
N HIS A 35 0.05 12.82 -11.36
CA HIS A 35 0.97 12.33 -12.36
C HIS A 35 1.84 11.23 -11.82
N LYS A 36 2.33 10.36 -12.69
CA LYS A 36 3.29 9.32 -12.32
C LYS A 36 4.49 9.95 -11.60
N ASN A 37 4.90 9.32 -10.49
CA ASN A 37 6.00 9.73 -9.61
C ASN A 37 5.66 10.91 -8.68
N GLU A 38 4.44 11.41 -8.72
CA GLU A 38 4.01 12.48 -7.82
C GLU A 38 3.74 11.93 -6.42
N GLU A 39 4.15 12.67 -5.40
CA GLU A 39 3.80 12.38 -4.01
C GLU A 39 2.31 12.64 -3.80
N ILE A 40 1.61 11.66 -3.23
CA ILE A 40 0.18 11.80 -2.92
C ILE A 40 0.02 12.40 -1.52
N ILE A 41 0.68 11.80 -0.52
CA ILE A 41 0.66 12.26 0.86
C ILE A 41 1.80 11.62 1.65
N THR A 42 2.31 12.31 2.66
CA THR A 42 3.20 11.71 3.65
C THR A 42 2.40 10.92 4.66
N PHE A 43 3.01 9.88 5.22
CA PHE A 43 2.36 9.08 6.26
C PHE A 43 3.30 8.89 7.45
N LEU A 44 2.72 8.53 8.58
CA LEU A 44 3.43 8.26 9.82
C LEU A 44 2.98 6.92 10.38
N ALA A 45 3.74 6.41 11.33
CA ALA A 45 3.35 5.24 12.10
C ALA A 45 2.33 5.65 13.17
N LYS A 46 1.12 5.10 13.11
CA LYS A 46 0.13 5.22 14.17
C LYS A 46 0.53 4.32 15.35
N THR A 47 0.96 3.11 15.03
CA THR A 47 1.49 2.14 16.01
C THR A 47 2.73 1.49 15.43
N VAL A 48 3.58 0.96 16.33
CA VAL A 48 4.76 0.18 15.95
C VAL A 48 4.68 -1.15 16.69
N GLN A 49 4.83 -2.25 15.96
CA GLN A 49 4.73 -3.58 16.55
C GLN A 49 5.70 -4.56 15.88
N SER A 50 6.00 -5.66 16.57
CA SER A 50 7.01 -6.62 16.14
C SER A 50 6.49 -7.70 15.18
N THR A 51 5.18 -7.83 15.05
CA THR A 51 4.54 -8.82 14.18
C THR A 51 3.53 -8.13 13.27
N PRO A 52 3.29 -8.67 12.06
CA PRO A 52 2.34 -8.06 11.15
C PRO A 52 0.89 -8.30 11.56
N THR A 53 0.02 -7.38 11.13
CA THR A 53 -1.42 -7.60 11.08
C THR A 53 -1.88 -7.28 9.66
N TYR A 54 -3.16 -7.49 9.38
CA TYR A 54 -3.72 -7.16 8.06
C TYR A 54 -3.71 -5.65 7.76
N LEU A 55 -3.43 -4.81 8.76
CA LEU A 55 -3.41 -3.35 8.61
C LEU A 55 -1.99 -2.78 8.54
N THR A 56 -0.96 -3.59 8.77
CA THR A 56 0.40 -3.06 8.90
C THR A 56 1.16 -3.07 7.59
N VAL A 57 2.14 -2.16 7.52
CA VAL A 57 3.18 -2.10 6.50
C VAL A 57 4.50 -2.38 7.18
N GLN A 58 5.35 -3.20 6.57
CA GLN A 58 6.62 -3.62 7.16
C GLN A 58 7.74 -2.64 6.83
N ILE A 59 8.42 -2.18 7.87
CA ILE A 59 9.53 -1.23 7.77
C ILE A 59 10.88 -1.96 7.84
N SER A 60 10.99 -2.98 8.71
CA SER A 60 12.19 -3.78 8.88
C SER A 60 11.81 -5.16 9.39
N GLU A 61 12.79 -6.00 9.72
CA GLU A 61 12.56 -7.40 10.10
C GLU A 61 11.51 -7.55 11.20
N TYR A 62 11.56 -6.70 12.22
CA TYR A 62 10.67 -6.76 13.38
C TYR A 62 9.92 -5.45 13.62
N VAL A 63 9.76 -4.63 12.59
CA VAL A 63 9.04 -3.35 12.69
C VAL A 63 7.93 -3.31 11.67
N HIS A 64 6.70 -3.37 12.16
CA HIS A 64 5.47 -3.24 11.36
C HIS A 64 4.68 -2.07 11.91
N ILE A 65 4.17 -1.22 11.04
CA ILE A 65 3.46 -0.01 11.45
C ILE A 65 2.03 -0.02 10.92
N GLU A 66 1.09 0.44 11.75
CA GLU A 66 -0.20 0.89 11.25
C GLU A 66 -0.04 2.32 10.76
N LEU A 67 -0.85 2.70 9.80
CA LEU A 67 -0.67 3.96 9.09
C LEU A 67 -1.48 5.11 9.68
N PHE A 68 -0.88 6.29 9.70
CA PHE A 68 -1.57 7.54 9.97
C PHE A 68 -1.31 8.50 8.81
N PRO A 69 -2.33 9.10 8.18
CA PRO A 69 -3.77 9.03 8.49
C PRO A 69 -4.36 7.64 8.32
N GLU A 70 -5.30 7.28 9.19
CA GLU A 70 -5.90 5.94 9.21
C GLU A 70 -6.58 5.54 7.92
N CYS A 71 -7.10 6.49 7.17
CA CYS A 71 -7.80 6.19 5.92
C CYS A 71 -6.88 5.52 4.88
N LEU A 72 -5.56 5.65 5.02
CA LEU A 72 -4.61 4.95 4.16
C LEU A 72 -4.73 3.43 4.31
N GLU A 73 -5.24 2.95 5.44
CA GLU A 73 -5.52 1.53 5.66
C GLU A 73 -6.66 1.00 4.78
N CYS A 74 -7.43 1.91 4.17
CA CYS A 74 -8.50 1.57 3.24
C CYS A 74 -8.02 1.36 1.80
N ILE A 75 -6.72 1.54 1.53
CA ILE A 75 -6.15 1.30 0.21
C ILE A 75 -6.06 -0.21 -0.02
N ASN A 76 -6.78 -0.70 -1.00
CA ASN A 76 -6.89 -2.13 -1.30
C ASN A 76 -5.74 -2.61 -2.19
N HIS A 77 -5.56 -3.91 -2.24
CA HIS A 77 -4.59 -4.57 -3.09
C HIS A 77 -5.02 -4.57 -4.55
N SER A 78 -4.05 -4.40 -5.45
CA SER A 78 -4.20 -4.73 -6.86
C SER A 78 -2.90 -5.33 -7.39
N CYS A 79 -3.03 -6.25 -8.32
CA CYS A 79 -1.89 -6.80 -9.06
C CYS A 79 -1.44 -5.86 -10.20
N ASP A 80 -2.20 -4.79 -10.45
CA ASP A 80 -1.85 -3.70 -11.36
C ASP A 80 -1.99 -2.38 -10.60
N PRO A 81 -1.07 -2.10 -9.65
CA PRO A 81 -1.23 -1.00 -8.70
C PRO A 81 -0.96 0.37 -9.32
N ASN A 82 -1.61 1.40 -8.76
CA ASN A 82 -1.33 2.80 -9.12
C ASN A 82 -0.57 3.55 -8.04
N CYS A 83 -0.38 2.94 -6.86
CA CYS A 83 0.32 3.55 -5.73
C CYS A 83 1.43 2.65 -5.19
N PHE A 84 2.37 3.27 -4.49
CA PHE A 84 3.44 2.59 -3.78
C PHE A 84 3.70 3.30 -2.44
N PHE A 85 3.81 2.53 -1.37
CA PHE A 85 4.22 3.05 -0.06
C PHE A 85 5.74 3.07 0.02
N ASP A 86 6.33 4.25 -0.14
CA ASP A 86 7.77 4.43 0.02
C ASP A 86 8.09 4.55 1.51
N THR A 87 8.50 3.45 2.11
CA THR A 87 8.76 3.39 3.56
C THR A 87 10.08 4.06 3.95
N THR A 88 10.96 4.36 3.00
CA THR A 88 12.20 5.09 3.26
C THR A 88 11.90 6.57 3.45
N ARG A 89 11.06 7.14 2.58
CA ARG A 89 10.66 8.55 2.64
C ARG A 89 9.40 8.78 3.45
N MET A 90 8.67 7.71 3.77
CA MET A 90 7.36 7.77 4.41
C MET A 90 6.37 8.56 3.57
N GLU A 91 6.29 8.22 2.30
CA GLU A 91 5.41 8.86 1.32
C GLU A 91 4.61 7.83 0.53
N LEU A 92 3.33 8.09 0.33
CA LEU A 92 2.54 7.38 -0.67
C LEU A 92 2.76 8.08 -2.00
N VAL A 93 3.21 7.35 -3.01
CA VAL A 93 3.52 7.93 -4.33
C VAL A 93 2.69 7.27 -5.42
N ALA A 94 2.35 8.05 -6.45
CA ALA A 94 1.70 7.53 -7.64
C ALA A 94 2.75 6.86 -8.52
N ILE A 95 2.47 5.63 -8.97
CA ILE A 95 3.37 4.91 -9.89
C ILE A 95 2.81 4.84 -11.30
N LYS A 96 1.66 5.45 -11.51
CA LYS A 96 1.00 5.69 -12.80
C LYS A 96 0.24 7.00 -12.73
N GLU A 97 -0.25 7.47 -13.86
CA GLU A 97 -1.25 8.53 -13.89
C GLU A 97 -2.50 8.06 -13.15
N ILE A 98 -3.01 8.90 -12.26
CA ILE A 98 -4.25 8.63 -11.51
C ILE A 98 -5.24 9.75 -11.84
N ALA A 99 -6.42 9.36 -12.32
CA ALA A 99 -7.47 10.33 -12.62
C ALA A 99 -8.26 10.67 -11.36
N LYS A 100 -8.83 11.87 -11.32
CA LYS A 100 -9.79 12.23 -10.28
C LYS A 100 -10.93 11.21 -10.25
N GLY A 101 -11.25 10.69 -9.05
CA GLY A 101 -12.29 9.70 -8.85
C GLY A 101 -11.85 8.26 -9.00
N GLU A 102 -10.57 8.03 -9.29
CA GLU A 102 -10.02 6.68 -9.41
C GLU A 102 -9.68 6.12 -8.03
N GLU A 103 -9.86 4.81 -7.85
CA GLU A 103 -9.51 4.15 -6.60
C GLU A 103 -7.99 4.04 -6.48
N PHE A 104 -7.46 4.36 -5.29
CA PHE A 104 -6.06 4.08 -4.95
C PHE A 104 -5.92 2.60 -4.63
N ASN A 105 -4.86 1.98 -5.14
CA ASN A 105 -4.50 0.61 -4.80
C ASN A 105 -3.00 0.42 -4.82
N PHE A 106 -2.52 -0.59 -4.11
CA PHE A 106 -1.10 -0.94 -4.13
C PHE A 106 -0.94 -2.46 -4.11
N PHE A 107 0.25 -2.91 -4.49
CA PHE A 107 0.58 -4.33 -4.49
C PHE A 107 1.05 -4.69 -3.08
N TYR A 108 0.25 -5.40 -2.30
CA TYR A 108 0.54 -5.68 -0.89
C TYR A 108 1.92 -6.31 -0.66
N PRO A 109 2.37 -7.29 -1.47
CA PRO A 109 3.71 -7.84 -1.27
C PRO A 109 4.86 -6.87 -1.46
N SER A 110 4.60 -5.68 -2.05
CA SER A 110 5.65 -4.65 -2.19
C SER A 110 6.13 -4.12 -0.85
N ALA A 111 5.30 -4.22 0.19
CA ALA A 111 5.54 -3.70 1.53
C ALA A 111 5.37 -4.75 2.64
N GLU A 112 5.22 -6.03 2.27
CA GLU A 112 5.00 -7.12 3.22
C GLU A 112 5.79 -8.35 2.80
N TRP A 113 6.65 -8.84 3.71
CA TRP A 113 7.45 -10.04 3.45
C TRP A 113 6.63 -11.30 3.59
N ASP A 114 5.97 -11.47 4.73
CA ASP A 114 5.16 -12.65 5.05
C ASP A 114 3.89 -12.16 5.76
N MET A 115 2.80 -12.09 5.01
CA MET A 115 1.57 -11.46 5.46
C MET A 115 0.87 -12.28 6.55
N ASP A 116 0.28 -11.59 7.52
CA ASP A 116 -0.50 -12.20 8.59
C ASP A 116 -1.70 -12.97 8.03
N GLN A 117 -2.39 -12.39 7.03
CA GLN A 117 -3.55 -13.01 6.40
C GLN A 117 -3.37 -13.05 4.89
N SER A 118 -3.15 -14.25 4.36
CA SER A 118 -3.17 -14.45 2.92
C SER A 118 -4.61 -14.44 2.39
N PHE A 119 -4.77 -14.08 1.13
CA PHE A 119 -6.11 -14.07 0.51
C PHE A 119 -6.02 -14.32 -0.98
N LYS A 120 -7.14 -14.77 -1.55
CA LYS A 120 -7.28 -14.90 -3.00
C LYS A 120 -7.64 -13.53 -3.58
N CYS A 121 -6.85 -13.08 -4.54
CA CYS A 121 -7.06 -11.79 -5.19
C CYS A 121 -8.19 -11.87 -6.21
N HIS A 122 -9.02 -10.83 -6.22
CA HIS A 122 -10.11 -10.65 -7.18
C HIS A 122 -10.01 -9.30 -7.88
N CYS A 123 -8.76 -8.82 -8.11
CA CYS A 123 -8.56 -7.50 -8.74
C CYS A 123 -9.07 -7.42 -10.18
N GLY A 124 -9.27 -8.57 -10.83
CA GLY A 124 -9.83 -8.62 -12.19
C GLY A 124 -8.88 -8.15 -13.28
N THR A 125 -7.60 -7.91 -12.96
CA THR A 125 -6.61 -7.50 -13.96
C THR A 125 -5.98 -8.72 -14.64
N ASP A 126 -5.45 -8.52 -15.85
CA ASP A 126 -4.75 -9.57 -16.58
C ASP A 126 -3.46 -10.01 -15.88
N GLN A 127 -2.97 -9.20 -14.95
CA GLN A 127 -1.74 -9.44 -14.21
C GLN A 127 -1.98 -10.15 -12.88
N CYS A 128 -3.22 -10.54 -12.58
CA CYS A 128 -3.57 -11.13 -11.28
C CYS A 128 -2.76 -12.39 -10.99
N ILE A 129 -2.07 -12.41 -9.85
CA ILE A 129 -1.22 -13.55 -9.45
C ILE A 129 -1.98 -14.59 -8.61
N GLY A 130 -3.26 -14.35 -8.34
CA GLY A 130 -4.10 -15.30 -7.61
C GLY A 130 -3.97 -15.16 -6.10
N MET A 131 -3.16 -15.96 -5.45
CA MET A 131 -2.96 -15.91 -3.99
C MET A 131 -1.96 -14.84 -3.59
N ILE A 132 -2.34 -14.00 -2.63
CA ILE A 132 -1.51 -12.93 -2.09
C ILE A 132 -1.07 -13.33 -0.69
N LYS A 133 0.24 -13.55 -0.52
CA LYS A 133 0.82 -14.07 0.73
C LYS A 133 1.98 -13.23 1.25
N GLY A 134 2.57 -12.39 0.43
CA GLY A 134 3.75 -11.60 0.74
C GLY A 134 4.89 -11.84 -0.25
N ALA A 135 5.91 -10.99 -0.18
CA ALA A 135 7.03 -11.03 -1.13
C ALA A 135 7.79 -12.35 -1.09
N LYS A 136 7.86 -12.99 0.08
CA LYS A 136 8.52 -14.27 0.30
C LYS A 136 8.05 -15.34 -0.68
N TYR A 137 6.81 -15.28 -1.12
CA TYR A 137 6.15 -16.33 -1.92
C TYR A 137 6.03 -15.98 -3.40
N LEU A 138 6.61 -14.85 -3.83
CA LEU A 138 6.49 -14.40 -5.22
C LEU A 138 7.40 -15.18 -6.17
N SER A 139 6.92 -15.36 -7.41
CA SER A 139 7.72 -15.90 -8.49
C SER A 139 8.79 -14.89 -8.92
N GLU A 140 9.83 -15.35 -9.61
CA GLU A 140 10.86 -14.46 -10.17
C GLU A 140 10.28 -13.45 -11.15
N ASN A 141 9.29 -13.86 -11.95
CA ASN A 141 8.62 -12.95 -12.89
C ASN A 141 7.92 -11.81 -12.15
N ALA A 142 7.22 -12.12 -11.05
CA ALA A 142 6.57 -11.10 -10.23
C ALA A 142 7.60 -10.18 -9.57
N ILE A 143 8.69 -10.73 -9.05
CA ILE A 143 9.77 -9.94 -8.44
C ILE A 143 10.35 -8.93 -9.43
N ARG A 144 10.53 -9.30 -10.68
CA ARG A 144 11.07 -8.40 -11.72
C ARG A 144 10.08 -7.32 -12.15
N LYS A 145 8.80 -7.53 -11.92
CA LYS A 145 7.72 -6.68 -12.45
C LYS A 145 7.35 -5.53 -11.52
N TYR A 146 7.43 -5.75 -10.21
CA TYR A 146 6.91 -4.81 -9.22
C TYR A 146 8.01 -3.99 -8.55
N ARG A 147 7.63 -2.82 -8.05
CA ARG A 147 8.47 -1.99 -7.20
C ARG A 147 8.28 -2.43 -5.75
N PHE A 148 9.38 -2.58 -5.01
CA PHE A 148 9.38 -3.03 -3.62
C PHE A 148 10.02 -1.97 -2.74
N THR A 149 9.61 -1.93 -1.45
CA THR A 149 10.28 -1.10 -0.45
C THR A 149 11.74 -1.53 -0.33
N ASP A 150 12.59 -0.63 0.17
CA ASP A 150 14.03 -0.91 0.32
C ASP A 150 14.26 -2.15 1.20
N PHE A 151 13.49 -2.30 2.29
CA PHE A 151 13.60 -3.47 3.15
C PHE A 151 13.26 -4.76 2.40
N ILE A 152 12.12 -4.79 1.72
CA ILE A 152 11.68 -5.97 0.97
C ILE A 152 12.69 -6.31 -0.13
N GLN A 153 13.20 -5.31 -0.81
CA GLN A 153 14.19 -5.49 -1.87
C GLN A 153 15.48 -6.13 -1.35
N LYS A 154 15.97 -5.67 -0.19
CA LYS A 154 17.13 -6.27 0.48
C LYS A 154 16.88 -7.73 0.86
N LYS A 155 15.69 -8.01 1.37
CA LYS A 155 15.28 -9.36 1.77
C LYS A 155 15.24 -10.29 0.56
N LEU A 156 14.66 -9.85 -0.54
CA LEU A 156 14.60 -10.61 -1.78
C LEU A 156 16.00 -10.93 -2.32
N ARG A 157 16.93 -9.99 -2.25
CA ARG A 157 18.32 -10.21 -2.67
C ARG A 157 19.03 -11.23 -1.77
N SER A 158 18.76 -11.19 -0.47
CA SER A 158 19.42 -12.10 0.49
C SER A 158 19.04 -13.56 0.29
N VAL A 159 17.81 -13.86 -0.11
CA VAL A 159 17.36 -15.25 -0.33
C VAL A 159 17.76 -15.80 -1.70
N LYS A 160 18.26 -14.97 -2.61
CA LYS A 160 18.73 -15.38 -3.94
C LYS A 160 20.22 -15.76 -3.95
N SER A 161 20.94 -15.40 -2.94
CA SER A 161 22.39 -15.67 -2.86
C SER A 161 22.70 -17.03 -2.25
#